data_86b6beea2b60958a6bbd4b58ca12896b
#
_entry.id   86b6beea2b60958a6bbd4b58ca12896b
#
_cell.length_a   1.000
_cell.length_b   1.000
_cell.length_c   1.000
_cell.angle_alpha   90.00
_cell.angle_beta   90.00
_cell.angle_gamma   90.00
#
_symmetry.space_group_name_H-M   'P 1'
#
loop_
_entity.id
_entity.type
_entity.pdbx_description
1 polymer ?
#
loop_
_entity_poly.entity_id
_entity_poly.type
_entity_poly.pdbx_seq_one_letter_code
_entity_poly.pdbx_strand_id
1 'polypeptide(L)'
;MCGHCSLPAIHIHYSPLATRHSPLTLAVRQLLFAAFPLSLTVAKFVVREQNLRHCTGESAGDGEVLSLENWHPLRGTVKVGDYTIDGSKLLVIAGPCVIESESQCLEVAHALKEITAQLDLPFVFKASYDKANRTSIESFRGPGLERGLEVLAKVKEQVGVPVTTDVHETWQVKPAAEVVDLVQIPAFLCRQTDLLVEAGKWAKAVNIKKGQFADANIMVHAARKVEAGGCKNILLTERGTFFGYGDLVVDMRNLFWLRQSGCPVIFDATHSVQRPSGLGSASGGRREFVPLLLRAAVAAGVDGIFMEVHPEPDKALSDGPNMVPLSFVAELLAMAKELHAVVRKFCQR
;
A
#
# COMPACT_ATOMS: atom_id res chain seq x y z
N MET A 1 -10.11 43.68 46.07
CA MET A 1 -10.16 44.82 45.17
C MET A 1 -9.54 44.37 43.89
N CYS A 2 -10.30 43.90 43.02
CA CYS A 2 -10.95 44.52 41.86
C CYS A 2 -9.94 45.00 40.81
N GLY A 3 -10.04 44.42 39.66
CA GLY A 3 -9.52 44.90 38.42
C GLY A 3 -9.96 44.04 37.27
N HIS A 4 -11.22 44.15 36.81
CA HIS A 4 -11.70 43.63 35.55
C HIS A 4 -11.08 44.42 34.38
N CYS A 5 -10.42 43.77 33.45
CA CYS A 5 -10.12 44.31 32.13
C CYS A 5 -11.00 43.58 31.10
N SER A 6 -12.01 44.25 30.61
CA SER A 6 -12.84 43.86 29.49
C SER A 6 -12.18 44.32 28.19
N LEU A 7 -11.98 43.41 27.24
CA LEU A 7 -11.62 43.70 25.86
C LEU A 7 -12.89 43.97 25.01
N PRO A 8 -12.86 44.92 24.07
CA PRO A 8 -14.02 45.26 23.26
C PRO A 8 -14.25 44.26 22.11
N ALA A 9 -15.52 43.93 21.88
CA ALA A 9 -15.98 43.13 20.77
C ALA A 9 -15.87 43.91 19.44
N ILE A 10 -15.21 43.31 18.47
CA ILE A 10 -15.15 43.82 17.10
C ILE A 10 -16.38 43.28 16.35
N HIS A 11 -17.36 44.16 16.06
CA HIS A 11 -18.45 43.89 15.15
C HIS A 11 -18.00 44.05 13.70
N ILE A 12 -18.01 42.96 12.93
CA ILE A 12 -17.83 43.02 11.49
C ILE A 12 -19.20 43.10 10.83
N HIS A 13 -19.50 44.25 10.22
CA HIS A 13 -20.71 44.44 9.41
C HIS A 13 -20.50 43.82 8.02
N TYR A 14 -21.30 42.83 7.67
CA TYR A 14 -21.44 42.37 6.30
C TYR A 14 -22.50 43.17 5.58
N SER A 15 -22.13 43.91 4.53
CA SER A 15 -23.07 44.49 3.57
C SER A 15 -23.19 43.55 2.36
N PRO A 16 -24.39 43.22 1.89
CA PRO A 16 -24.54 42.43 0.68
C PRO A 16 -24.41 43.32 -0.57
N LEU A 17 -23.37 43.04 -1.37
CA LEU A 17 -23.25 43.63 -2.69
C LEU A 17 -24.12 42.88 -3.70
N ALA A 18 -25.07 43.57 -4.27
CA ALA A 18 -25.97 43.06 -5.30
C ALA A 18 -25.23 42.71 -6.59
N THR A 19 -25.42 41.49 -7.04
CA THR A 19 -24.95 41.01 -8.35
C THR A 19 -25.75 41.62 -9.49
N ARG A 20 -25.15 42.51 -10.27
CA ARG A 20 -25.62 42.86 -11.61
C ARG A 20 -24.99 41.97 -12.65
N HIS A 21 -25.76 41.10 -13.26
CA HIS A 21 -25.37 40.34 -14.43
C HIS A 21 -25.31 41.27 -15.66
N SER A 22 -24.14 41.37 -16.27
CA SER A 22 -23.92 42.02 -17.56
C SER A 22 -23.98 40.97 -18.69
N PRO A 23 -24.68 41.24 -19.83
CA PRO A 23 -24.86 40.27 -20.92
C PRO A 23 -23.61 39.97 -21.77
N LEU A 24 -22.49 40.57 -21.49
CA LEU A 24 -21.27 40.40 -22.28
C LEU A 24 -20.43 39.13 -22.01
N THR A 25 -20.77 38.41 -20.93
CA THR A 25 -19.99 37.22 -20.51
C THR A 25 -20.44 35.94 -21.20
N LEU A 26 -21.58 35.91 -21.89
CA LEU A 26 -22.09 34.72 -22.58
C LEU A 26 -21.57 34.60 -24.01
N ALA A 27 -21.18 35.68 -24.65
CA ALA A 27 -20.68 35.67 -26.04
C ALA A 27 -19.20 35.22 -26.19
N VAL A 28 -18.41 35.37 -25.14
CA VAL A 28 -16.98 34.95 -25.16
C VAL A 28 -16.80 33.45 -24.89
N ARG A 29 -17.76 32.78 -24.27
CA ARG A 29 -17.69 31.33 -24.04
C ARG A 29 -18.10 30.48 -25.24
N GLN A 30 -18.83 31.01 -26.21
CA GLN A 30 -19.25 30.26 -27.41
C GLN A 30 -18.30 30.38 -28.61
N LEU A 31 -17.36 31.33 -28.61
CA LEU A 31 -16.41 31.51 -29.69
C LEU A 31 -15.06 30.77 -29.53
N LEU A 32 -14.81 30.10 -28.41
CA LEU A 32 -13.58 29.33 -28.15
C LEU A 32 -13.72 27.82 -28.41
N PHE A 33 -14.87 27.33 -28.87
CA PHE A 33 -15.08 25.88 -29.12
C PHE A 33 -15.22 25.52 -30.61
N ALA A 34 -15.04 26.46 -31.55
CA ALA A 34 -15.34 26.20 -32.95
C ALA A 34 -14.14 26.30 -33.91
N ALA A 35 -12.91 26.34 -33.50
CA ALA A 35 -11.80 26.25 -34.43
C ALA A 35 -10.52 25.82 -33.74
N PHE A 36 -10.29 24.49 -33.70
CA PHE A 36 -8.95 23.89 -33.84
C PHE A 36 -9.05 22.37 -33.72
N PRO A 37 -8.61 21.62 -34.75
CA PRO A 37 -8.45 20.17 -34.61
C PRO A 37 -7.20 19.90 -33.77
N LEU A 38 -7.39 19.08 -32.74
CA LEU A 38 -6.31 18.61 -31.87
C LEU A 38 -5.32 17.73 -32.66
N SER A 39 -4.25 18.32 -33.15
CA SER A 39 -2.99 17.64 -33.35
C SER A 39 -2.12 17.90 -32.10
N LEU A 40 -1.86 16.87 -31.33
CA LEU A 40 -0.94 16.92 -30.20
C LEU A 40 0.50 17.13 -30.73
N THR A 41 0.88 18.36 -30.94
CA THR A 41 2.30 18.71 -31.11
C THR A 41 2.77 19.21 -29.75
N VAL A 42 3.50 18.35 -29.04
CA VAL A 42 4.23 18.70 -27.82
C VAL A 42 5.18 19.85 -28.17
N ALA A 43 4.87 21.04 -27.70
CA ALA A 43 5.79 22.18 -27.78
C ALA A 43 7.03 21.84 -26.94
N LYS A 44 8.14 21.54 -27.63
CA LYS A 44 9.47 21.49 -27.03
C LYS A 44 9.81 22.90 -26.58
N PHE A 45 9.69 23.22 -25.32
CA PHE A 45 10.34 24.37 -24.73
C PHE A 45 11.85 24.12 -24.72
N VAL A 46 12.54 24.58 -25.76
CA VAL A 46 13.99 24.70 -25.72
C VAL A 46 14.28 25.97 -24.90
N VAL A 47 14.61 25.80 -23.65
CA VAL A 47 15.26 26.86 -22.86
C VAL A 47 16.68 26.95 -23.35
N ARG A 48 16.97 27.99 -24.08
CA ARG A 48 18.31 28.37 -24.56
C ARG A 48 19.15 28.74 -23.35
N GLU A 49 20.19 27.95 -23.06
CA GLU A 49 21.26 28.31 -22.12
C GLU A 49 21.91 29.63 -22.65
N GLN A 50 21.76 30.69 -21.89
CA GLN A 50 22.64 31.85 -22.00
C GLN A 50 23.09 32.26 -20.59
N ASN A 51 24.36 31.93 -20.32
CA ASN A 51 25.32 32.63 -19.48
C ASN A 51 24.85 33.37 -18.23
N LEU A 52 24.99 32.68 -17.07
CA LEU A 52 25.34 33.31 -15.82
C LEU A 52 26.55 32.59 -15.20
N ARG A 53 27.73 32.83 -15.83
CA ARG A 53 29.00 32.68 -15.08
C ARG A 53 29.29 34.03 -14.45
N HIS A 54 29.19 34.12 -13.15
CA HIS A 54 30.05 34.87 -12.23
C HIS A 54 29.33 35.00 -10.87
N CYS A 55 29.59 34.07 -10.03
CA CYS A 55 29.83 34.29 -8.59
C CYS A 55 30.53 33.04 -8.06
N THR A 56 31.76 33.28 -7.70
CA THR A 56 32.73 32.33 -7.14
C THR A 56 32.29 31.82 -5.78
N GLY A 57 32.50 30.53 -5.54
CA GLY A 57 32.61 29.99 -4.20
C GLY A 57 31.92 28.67 -3.96
N GLU A 58 32.72 27.60 -3.99
CA GLU A 58 32.61 26.35 -3.24
C GLU A 58 31.45 25.38 -3.56
N SER A 59 31.87 24.25 -4.08
CA SER A 59 31.31 22.88 -4.05
C SER A 59 29.86 22.72 -3.53
N ALA A 60 28.91 22.94 -4.40
CA ALA A 60 27.62 22.24 -4.33
C ALA A 60 27.82 20.89 -5.02
N GLY A 61 27.58 19.79 -4.30
CA GLY A 61 27.46 18.46 -4.90
C GLY A 61 26.49 18.49 -6.06
N ASP A 62 26.78 17.68 -7.07
CA ASP A 62 25.98 17.52 -8.29
C ASP A 62 24.50 17.46 -7.94
N GLY A 63 23.79 18.56 -8.15
CA GLY A 63 22.35 18.63 -7.98
C GLY A 63 21.71 17.71 -9.00
N GLU A 64 21.22 16.57 -8.55
CA GLU A 64 20.41 15.68 -9.36
C GLU A 64 19.25 16.49 -9.95
N VAL A 65 19.26 16.63 -11.26
CA VAL A 65 18.18 17.31 -11.99
C VAL A 65 16.90 16.53 -11.72
N LEU A 66 15.87 17.20 -11.19
CA LEU A 66 14.52 16.64 -11.04
C LEU A 66 14.03 16.18 -12.43
N SER A 67 14.12 14.90 -12.71
CA SER A 67 13.54 14.28 -13.89
C SER A 67 12.51 13.24 -13.47
N LEU A 68 11.43 13.11 -14.24
CA LEU A 68 10.46 12.02 -14.04
C LEU A 68 11.10 10.64 -14.28
N GLU A 69 12.29 10.60 -14.89
CA GLU A 69 13.10 9.42 -15.13
C GLU A 69 13.82 8.91 -13.88
N ASN A 70 13.96 9.73 -12.83
CA ASN A 70 14.57 9.35 -11.55
C ASN A 70 13.64 8.49 -10.67
N TRP A 71 12.49 8.08 -11.19
CA TRP A 71 11.70 7.01 -10.59
C TRP A 71 12.48 5.70 -10.72
N HIS A 72 13.11 5.27 -9.62
CA HIS A 72 14.01 4.11 -9.62
C HIS A 72 13.32 2.86 -10.17
N PRO A 73 13.82 2.28 -11.27
CA PRO A 73 13.30 1.02 -11.79
C PRO A 73 13.55 -0.10 -10.79
N LEU A 74 12.72 -1.13 -10.84
CA LEU A 74 12.99 -2.37 -10.12
C LEU A 74 14.35 -2.93 -10.57
N ARG A 75 15.15 -3.45 -9.62
CA ARG A 75 16.47 -4.06 -9.92
C ARG A 75 16.37 -5.40 -10.63
N GLY A 76 15.18 -5.86 -10.93
CA GLY A 76 14.91 -7.13 -11.58
C GLY A 76 13.46 -7.53 -11.41
N THR A 77 13.14 -8.70 -11.95
CA THR A 77 11.82 -9.31 -11.77
C THR A 77 11.81 -10.14 -10.49
N VAL A 78 10.73 -10.04 -9.73
CA VAL A 78 10.46 -10.87 -8.56
C VAL A 78 9.40 -11.90 -8.93
N LYS A 79 9.60 -13.17 -8.54
CA LYS A 79 8.63 -14.23 -8.76
C LYS A 79 7.86 -14.54 -7.49
N VAL A 80 6.53 -14.64 -7.62
CA VAL A 80 5.62 -15.08 -6.56
C VAL A 80 4.66 -16.12 -7.15
N GLY A 81 4.84 -17.38 -6.80
CA GLY A 81 4.20 -18.48 -7.51
C GLY A 81 4.55 -18.43 -9.00
N ASP A 82 3.54 -18.46 -9.85
CA ASP A 82 3.69 -18.37 -11.30
C ASP A 82 3.74 -16.92 -11.83
N TYR A 83 3.56 -15.93 -10.96
CA TYR A 83 3.57 -14.53 -11.35
C TYR A 83 4.97 -13.93 -11.38
N THR A 84 5.22 -13.13 -12.41
CA THR A 84 6.39 -12.27 -12.51
C THR A 84 5.98 -10.84 -12.17
N ILE A 85 6.59 -10.29 -11.13
CA ILE A 85 6.31 -8.93 -10.66
C ILE A 85 7.42 -8.02 -11.20
N ASP A 86 7.08 -7.28 -12.23
CA ASP A 86 7.96 -6.34 -12.95
C ASP A 86 7.39 -4.92 -13.00
N GLY A 87 6.30 -4.69 -12.27
CA GLY A 87 5.57 -3.45 -12.25
C GLY A 87 4.65 -3.22 -13.46
N SER A 88 4.56 -4.14 -14.43
CA SER A 88 3.64 -4.01 -15.58
C SER A 88 2.16 -4.11 -15.17
N LYS A 89 1.87 -4.92 -14.16
CA LYS A 89 0.54 -5.07 -13.56
C LYS A 89 0.64 -4.93 -12.04
N LEU A 90 -0.43 -4.42 -11.41
CA LEU A 90 -0.53 -4.39 -9.95
C LEU A 90 -0.72 -5.80 -9.40
N LEU A 91 0.20 -6.24 -8.53
CA LEU A 91 -0.02 -7.44 -7.73
C LEU A 91 -1.10 -7.18 -6.69
N VAL A 92 -2.06 -8.07 -6.56
CA VAL A 92 -3.08 -8.05 -5.51
C VAL A 92 -2.77 -9.14 -4.49
N ILE A 93 -2.52 -8.75 -3.25
CA ILE A 93 -2.41 -9.65 -2.09
C ILE A 93 -3.64 -9.39 -1.23
N ALA A 94 -4.60 -10.31 -1.20
CA ALA A 94 -5.87 -10.08 -0.51
C ALA A 94 -6.46 -11.36 0.09
N GLY A 95 -7.28 -11.20 1.13
CA GLY A 95 -8.00 -12.26 1.82
C GLY A 95 -8.36 -11.88 3.25
N PRO A 96 -8.89 -12.79 4.07
CA PRO A 96 -9.29 -12.48 5.43
C PRO A 96 -8.09 -12.12 6.32
N CYS A 97 -8.35 -11.38 7.38
CA CYS A 97 -7.33 -11.02 8.37
C CYS A 97 -6.71 -12.28 8.98
N VAL A 98 -7.55 -13.21 9.40
CA VAL A 98 -7.20 -14.49 10.04
C VAL A 98 -8.09 -15.60 9.48
N ILE A 99 -7.62 -16.83 9.51
CA ILE A 99 -8.43 -18.01 9.17
C ILE A 99 -9.49 -18.21 10.26
N GLU A 100 -10.74 -17.90 9.96
CA GLU A 100 -11.88 -18.13 10.84
C GLU A 100 -12.49 -19.51 10.59
N SER A 101 -12.62 -19.90 9.32
CA SER A 101 -13.01 -21.24 8.89
C SER A 101 -12.43 -21.56 7.51
N GLU A 102 -12.35 -22.84 7.19
CA GLU A 102 -11.94 -23.33 5.87
C GLU A 102 -12.92 -22.88 4.78
N SER A 103 -14.22 -23.00 5.04
CA SER A 103 -15.28 -22.62 4.08
C SER A 103 -15.24 -21.15 3.72
N GLN A 104 -15.05 -20.27 4.71
CA GLN A 104 -14.92 -18.83 4.46
C GLN A 104 -13.65 -18.50 3.65
N CYS A 105 -12.52 -19.16 3.94
CA CYS A 105 -11.30 -18.95 3.16
C CYS A 105 -11.49 -19.34 1.70
N LEU A 106 -12.15 -20.48 1.41
CA LEU A 106 -12.46 -20.93 0.06
C LEU A 106 -13.41 -19.96 -0.64
N GLU A 107 -14.50 -19.55 0.01
CA GLU A 107 -15.45 -18.58 -0.53
C GLU A 107 -14.77 -17.27 -0.94
N VAL A 108 -14.01 -16.67 0.00
CA VAL A 108 -13.30 -15.40 -0.26
C VAL A 108 -12.25 -15.59 -1.35
N ALA A 109 -11.51 -16.70 -1.35
CA ALA A 109 -10.48 -16.96 -2.36
C ALA A 109 -11.07 -17.11 -3.77
N HIS A 110 -12.19 -17.83 -3.92
CA HIS A 110 -12.89 -17.96 -5.20
C HIS A 110 -13.38 -16.60 -5.71
N ALA A 111 -14.06 -15.83 -4.87
CA ALA A 111 -14.57 -14.51 -5.25
C ALA A 111 -13.43 -13.55 -5.66
N LEU A 112 -12.34 -13.50 -4.89
CA LEU A 112 -11.18 -12.66 -5.22
C LEU A 112 -10.48 -13.11 -6.50
N LYS A 113 -10.37 -14.42 -6.74
CA LYS A 113 -9.84 -14.95 -8.01
C LYS A 113 -10.67 -14.51 -9.20
N GLU A 114 -12.00 -14.61 -9.12
CA GLU A 114 -12.90 -14.17 -10.20
C GLU A 114 -12.75 -12.66 -10.48
N ILE A 115 -12.77 -11.84 -9.45
CA ILE A 115 -12.60 -10.37 -9.57
C ILE A 115 -11.26 -10.03 -10.22
N THR A 116 -10.18 -10.63 -9.74
CA THR A 116 -8.83 -10.32 -10.24
C THR A 116 -8.60 -10.85 -11.65
N ALA A 117 -9.18 -12.02 -12.00
CA ALA A 117 -9.13 -12.57 -13.35
C ALA A 117 -9.87 -11.68 -14.36
N GLN A 118 -11.07 -11.17 -14.03
CA GLN A 118 -11.81 -10.22 -14.88
C GLN A 118 -11.02 -8.92 -15.11
N LEU A 119 -10.24 -8.51 -14.13
CA LEU A 119 -9.40 -7.31 -14.20
C LEU A 119 -7.99 -7.58 -14.77
N ASP A 120 -7.66 -8.84 -15.10
CA ASP A 120 -6.32 -9.24 -15.55
C ASP A 120 -5.20 -8.81 -14.57
N LEU A 121 -5.41 -9.02 -13.27
CA LEU A 121 -4.47 -8.70 -12.20
C LEU A 121 -3.90 -9.98 -11.58
N PRO A 122 -2.57 -10.07 -11.33
CA PRO A 122 -1.98 -11.17 -10.57
C PRO A 122 -2.48 -11.14 -9.12
N PHE A 123 -2.83 -12.32 -8.59
CA PHE A 123 -3.47 -12.46 -7.29
C PHE A 123 -2.79 -13.49 -6.41
N VAL A 124 -2.55 -13.13 -5.15
CA VAL A 124 -2.06 -14.00 -4.08
C VAL A 124 -3.09 -13.97 -2.94
N PHE A 125 -3.64 -15.12 -2.59
CA PHE A 125 -4.56 -15.22 -1.45
C PHE A 125 -3.81 -15.13 -0.14
N LYS A 126 -4.30 -14.31 0.79
CA LYS A 126 -3.70 -14.10 2.11
C LYS A 126 -4.65 -14.50 3.23
N ALA A 127 -4.17 -15.32 4.16
CA ALA A 127 -4.82 -15.49 5.46
C ALA A 127 -3.76 -15.82 6.53
N SER A 128 -3.92 -15.28 7.75
CA SER A 128 -3.01 -15.60 8.86
C SER A 128 -3.53 -16.80 9.64
N TYR A 129 -2.66 -17.73 9.97
CA TYR A 129 -2.99 -18.87 10.84
C TYR A 129 -2.97 -18.49 12.33
N ASP A 130 -2.27 -17.43 12.66
CA ASP A 130 -2.19 -16.89 14.03
C ASP A 130 -2.05 -15.37 14.01
N LYS A 131 -2.65 -14.71 14.95
CA LYS A 131 -2.47 -13.29 15.27
C LYS A 131 -1.71 -13.17 16.60
N ALA A 132 -0.38 -13.35 16.52
CA ALA A 132 0.50 -13.45 17.69
C ALA A 132 0.63 -12.16 18.52
N ASN A 133 0.22 -11.00 17.97
CA ASN A 133 0.39 -9.67 18.57
C ASN A 133 -0.92 -9.03 19.05
N ARG A 134 -1.90 -9.83 19.51
CA ARG A 134 -3.16 -9.32 20.01
C ARG A 134 -2.99 -8.42 21.23
N THR A 135 -3.82 -7.38 21.34
CA THR A 135 -3.87 -6.47 22.50
C THR A 135 -4.38 -7.21 23.74
N SER A 136 -5.44 -8.03 23.62
CA SER A 136 -5.98 -8.83 24.71
C SER A 136 -5.64 -10.31 24.54
N ILE A 137 -5.35 -10.97 25.65
CA ILE A 137 -5.11 -12.42 25.69
C ILE A 137 -6.37 -13.23 25.31
N GLU A 138 -7.55 -12.65 25.51
CA GLU A 138 -8.84 -13.26 25.19
C GLU A 138 -9.22 -13.12 23.71
N SER A 139 -8.46 -12.35 22.92
CA SER A 139 -8.77 -12.15 21.51
C SER A 139 -8.55 -13.40 20.69
N PHE A 140 -9.43 -13.62 19.69
CA PHE A 140 -9.29 -14.73 18.75
C PHE A 140 -7.95 -14.63 18.00
N ARG A 141 -7.19 -15.70 17.99
CA ARG A 141 -5.87 -15.76 17.38
C ARG A 141 -5.82 -16.49 16.04
N GLY A 142 -6.73 -17.41 15.80
CA GLY A 142 -6.74 -18.28 14.64
C GLY A 142 -6.58 -19.76 15.01
N PRO A 143 -6.51 -20.66 13.99
CA PRO A 143 -6.48 -22.11 14.20
C PRO A 143 -5.09 -22.66 14.60
N GLY A 144 -4.05 -21.83 14.58
CA GLY A 144 -2.66 -22.27 14.78
C GLY A 144 -1.97 -22.76 13.49
N LEU A 145 -0.66 -23.04 13.60
CA LEU A 145 0.19 -23.30 12.46
C LEU A 145 -0.29 -24.50 11.62
N GLU A 146 -0.38 -25.68 12.23
CA GLU A 146 -0.67 -26.94 11.50
C GLU A 146 -2.02 -26.85 10.76
N ARG A 147 -3.08 -26.55 11.49
CA ARG A 147 -4.42 -26.45 10.90
C ARG A 147 -4.52 -25.31 9.89
N GLY A 148 -3.87 -24.18 10.15
CA GLY A 148 -3.86 -23.05 9.22
C GLY A 148 -3.13 -23.36 7.91
N LEU A 149 -2.03 -24.09 7.95
CA LEU A 149 -1.32 -24.54 6.75
C LEU A 149 -2.13 -25.56 5.94
N GLU A 150 -2.86 -26.47 6.60
CA GLU A 150 -3.80 -27.38 5.91
C GLU A 150 -4.88 -26.58 5.13
N VAL A 151 -5.48 -25.57 5.75
CA VAL A 151 -6.47 -24.72 5.09
C VAL A 151 -5.87 -23.99 3.88
N LEU A 152 -4.67 -23.40 4.03
CA LEU A 152 -3.99 -22.72 2.94
C LEU A 152 -3.61 -23.67 1.80
N ALA A 153 -3.16 -24.89 2.10
CA ALA A 153 -2.89 -25.93 1.11
C ALA A 153 -4.15 -26.26 0.29
N LYS A 154 -5.31 -26.39 0.96
CA LYS A 154 -6.60 -26.65 0.30
C LYS A 154 -7.03 -25.46 -0.58
N VAL A 155 -6.87 -24.21 -0.12
CA VAL A 155 -7.13 -23.03 -0.96
C VAL A 155 -6.26 -23.07 -2.21
N LYS A 156 -4.97 -23.34 -2.05
CA LYS A 156 -4.04 -23.42 -3.16
C LYS A 156 -4.42 -24.51 -4.16
N GLU A 157 -4.80 -25.69 -3.69
CA GLU A 157 -5.19 -26.83 -4.53
C GLU A 157 -6.53 -26.60 -5.23
N GLN A 158 -7.57 -26.20 -4.49
CA GLN A 158 -8.95 -26.13 -5.01
C GLN A 158 -9.21 -24.86 -5.79
N VAL A 159 -8.66 -23.72 -5.35
CA VAL A 159 -8.83 -22.44 -6.05
C VAL A 159 -7.77 -22.24 -7.12
N GLY A 160 -6.59 -22.84 -6.97
CA GLY A 160 -5.50 -22.74 -7.96
C GLY A 160 -4.88 -21.33 -7.99
N VAL A 161 -4.59 -20.77 -6.83
CA VAL A 161 -3.92 -19.46 -6.67
C VAL A 161 -2.73 -19.58 -5.70
N PRO A 162 -1.66 -18.79 -5.87
CA PRO A 162 -0.63 -18.68 -4.86
C PRO A 162 -1.19 -18.20 -3.53
N VAL A 163 -0.59 -18.65 -2.43
CA VAL A 163 -1.04 -18.30 -1.09
C VAL A 163 0.08 -17.70 -0.24
N THR A 164 -0.29 -16.88 0.75
CA THR A 164 0.63 -16.27 1.72
C THR A 164 0.08 -16.29 3.14
N THR A 165 0.97 -16.38 4.11
CA THR A 165 0.67 -16.25 5.54
C THR A 165 1.84 -15.60 6.29
N ASP A 166 1.55 -15.11 7.50
CA ASP A 166 2.56 -14.55 8.40
C ASP A 166 3.32 -15.66 9.13
N VAL A 167 4.61 -15.44 9.42
CA VAL A 167 5.41 -16.25 10.35
C VAL A 167 5.92 -15.38 11.48
N HIS A 168 5.98 -15.91 12.70
CA HIS A 168 6.31 -15.14 13.91
C HIS A 168 7.61 -15.62 14.58
N GLU A 169 7.94 -16.90 14.41
CA GLU A 169 9.09 -17.57 15.00
C GLU A 169 9.91 -18.27 13.90
N THR A 170 11.21 -18.42 14.13
CA THR A 170 12.11 -19.03 13.12
C THR A 170 11.71 -20.48 12.77
N TRP A 171 11.26 -21.27 13.73
CA TRP A 171 10.85 -22.66 13.50
C TRP A 171 9.57 -22.79 12.65
N GLN A 172 8.77 -21.75 12.54
CA GLN A 172 7.54 -21.74 11.72
C GLN A 172 7.87 -21.54 10.22
N VAL A 173 9.03 -20.96 9.91
CA VAL A 173 9.38 -20.54 8.54
C VAL A 173 9.39 -21.74 7.60
N LYS A 174 10.12 -22.80 7.95
CA LYS A 174 10.25 -23.96 7.08
C LYS A 174 8.92 -24.63 6.78
N PRO A 175 8.09 -25.04 7.77
CA PRO A 175 6.80 -25.66 7.46
C PRO A 175 5.85 -24.71 6.69
N ALA A 176 5.89 -23.40 6.95
CA ALA A 176 5.11 -22.45 6.18
C ALA A 176 5.59 -22.38 4.73
N ALA A 177 6.90 -22.30 4.47
CA ALA A 177 7.47 -22.21 3.14
C ALA A 177 7.25 -23.45 2.26
N GLU A 178 7.00 -24.60 2.86
CA GLU A 178 6.64 -25.84 2.14
C GLU A 178 5.24 -25.73 1.52
N VAL A 179 4.33 -24.93 2.10
CA VAL A 179 2.95 -24.76 1.66
C VAL A 179 2.78 -23.48 0.85
N VAL A 180 3.23 -22.32 1.40
CA VAL A 180 2.95 -21.01 0.79
C VAL A 180 3.96 -20.63 -0.30
N ASP A 181 3.54 -19.78 -1.22
CA ASP A 181 4.40 -19.24 -2.29
C ASP A 181 5.09 -17.95 -1.87
N LEU A 182 4.53 -17.25 -0.88
CA LEU A 182 5.03 -16.01 -0.33
C LEU A 182 4.97 -16.06 1.19
N VAL A 183 6.12 -16.03 1.86
CA VAL A 183 6.20 -15.92 3.32
C VAL A 183 6.12 -14.45 3.70
N GLN A 184 5.24 -14.08 4.63
CA GLN A 184 5.13 -12.70 5.11
C GLN A 184 5.80 -12.53 6.48
N ILE A 185 6.62 -11.49 6.60
CA ILE A 185 7.19 -11.03 7.87
C ILE A 185 6.33 -9.90 8.40
N PRO A 186 5.71 -10.06 9.59
CA PRO A 186 4.88 -9.02 10.21
C PRO A 186 5.64 -7.73 10.51
N ALA A 187 4.92 -6.62 10.56
CA ALA A 187 5.49 -5.29 10.75
C ALA A 187 6.35 -5.17 12.03
N PHE A 188 5.90 -5.73 13.14
CA PHE A 188 6.65 -5.67 14.40
C PHE A 188 7.98 -6.45 14.34
N LEU A 189 8.07 -7.45 13.48
CA LEU A 189 9.22 -8.35 13.35
C LEU A 189 10.14 -7.98 12.18
N CYS A 190 9.89 -6.87 11.50
CA CYS A 190 10.65 -6.45 10.31
C CYS A 190 12.16 -6.23 10.53
N ARG A 191 12.63 -6.15 11.79
CA ARG A 191 14.03 -6.01 12.16
C ARG A 191 14.67 -7.28 12.71
N GLN A 192 13.91 -8.34 12.97
CA GLN A 192 14.38 -9.58 13.59
C GLN A 192 15.32 -10.34 12.65
N THR A 193 16.62 -10.27 12.93
CA THR A 193 17.67 -10.79 12.02
C THR A 193 17.50 -12.28 11.75
N ASP A 194 17.34 -13.08 12.80
CA ASP A 194 17.26 -14.53 12.69
C ASP A 194 16.01 -14.97 11.89
N LEU A 195 14.87 -14.32 12.12
CA LEU A 195 13.64 -14.60 11.38
C LEU A 195 13.77 -14.23 9.89
N LEU A 196 14.37 -13.09 9.58
CA LEU A 196 14.58 -12.62 8.19
C LEU A 196 15.56 -13.54 7.44
N VAL A 197 16.68 -13.93 8.08
CA VAL A 197 17.65 -14.85 7.48
C VAL A 197 17.02 -16.24 7.28
N GLU A 198 16.26 -16.73 8.27
CA GLU A 198 15.57 -18.01 8.16
C GLU A 198 14.52 -18.00 7.05
N ALA A 199 13.74 -16.90 6.92
CA ALA A 199 12.84 -16.72 5.79
C ALA A 199 13.59 -16.76 4.46
N GLY A 200 14.76 -16.13 4.39
CA GLY A 200 15.63 -16.18 3.21
C GLY A 200 16.11 -17.57 2.82
N LYS A 201 16.29 -18.48 3.80
CA LYS A 201 16.75 -19.86 3.54
C LYS A 201 15.66 -20.74 2.92
N TRP A 202 14.42 -20.58 3.35
CA TRP A 202 13.38 -21.54 3.03
C TRP A 202 12.32 -21.01 2.07
N ALA A 203 12.04 -19.70 2.10
CA ALA A 203 10.95 -19.14 1.31
C ALA A 203 11.33 -18.98 -0.17
N LYS A 204 10.37 -19.23 -1.06
CA LYS A 204 10.48 -18.96 -2.50
C LYS A 204 10.41 -17.44 -2.77
N ALA A 205 9.60 -16.73 -1.99
CA ALA A 205 9.48 -15.28 -1.98
C ALA A 205 9.14 -14.79 -0.55
N VAL A 206 9.53 -13.55 -0.23
CA VAL A 206 9.31 -12.96 1.10
C VAL A 206 8.70 -11.57 0.95
N ASN A 207 7.58 -11.32 1.63
CA ASN A 207 7.02 -9.97 1.80
C ASN A 207 7.34 -9.45 3.19
N ILE A 208 8.03 -8.30 3.29
CA ILE A 208 8.39 -7.70 4.58
C ILE A 208 7.51 -6.48 4.80
N LYS A 209 6.65 -6.52 5.81
CA LYS A 209 5.85 -5.37 6.23
C LYS A 209 6.70 -4.37 6.99
N LYS A 210 6.69 -3.09 6.56
CA LYS A 210 7.39 -2.03 7.29
C LYS A 210 6.79 -1.83 8.68
N GLY A 211 7.61 -1.85 9.71
CA GLY A 211 7.18 -1.53 11.06
C GLY A 211 6.66 -0.09 11.16
N GLN A 212 5.61 0.12 11.98
CA GLN A 212 5.05 1.45 12.22
C GLN A 212 6.06 2.42 12.85
N PHE A 213 7.04 1.86 13.57
CA PHE A 213 8.15 2.56 14.23
C PHE A 213 9.38 2.74 13.35
N ALA A 214 9.38 2.17 12.14
CA ALA A 214 10.55 2.08 11.28
C ALA A 214 10.54 3.18 10.22
N ASP A 215 11.70 3.78 10.01
CA ASP A 215 12.00 4.55 8.81
C ASP A 215 12.04 3.65 7.57
N ALA A 216 11.64 4.18 6.41
CA ALA A 216 11.62 3.40 5.17
C ALA A 216 13.00 2.87 4.76
N ASN A 217 14.09 3.63 5.04
CA ASN A 217 15.46 3.21 4.70
C ASN A 217 15.92 1.97 5.49
N ILE A 218 15.37 1.73 6.68
CA ILE A 218 15.66 0.52 7.47
C ILE A 218 15.24 -0.73 6.70
N MET A 219 14.21 -0.66 5.86
CA MET A 219 13.70 -1.80 5.11
C MET A 219 14.68 -2.32 4.07
N VAL A 220 15.59 -1.48 3.57
CA VAL A 220 16.70 -1.91 2.71
C VAL A 220 17.59 -2.92 3.44
N HIS A 221 17.87 -2.68 4.73
CA HIS A 221 18.64 -3.60 5.55
C HIS A 221 17.88 -4.88 5.89
N ALA A 222 16.55 -4.79 6.06
CA ALA A 222 15.70 -5.96 6.24
C ALA A 222 15.72 -6.87 4.99
N ALA A 223 15.61 -6.29 3.79
CA ALA A 223 15.72 -7.01 2.54
C ALA A 223 17.09 -7.72 2.41
N ARG A 224 18.19 -7.02 2.72
CA ARG A 224 19.54 -7.60 2.69
C ARG A 224 19.73 -8.82 3.61
N LYS A 225 19.04 -8.85 4.75
CA LYS A 225 19.05 -10.02 5.66
C LYS A 225 18.37 -11.23 5.02
N VAL A 226 17.27 -11.03 4.31
CA VAL A 226 16.60 -12.09 3.54
C VAL A 226 17.48 -12.53 2.38
N GLU A 227 18.11 -11.61 1.66
CA GLU A 227 19.09 -11.93 0.60
C GLU A 227 20.27 -12.75 1.14
N ALA A 228 20.77 -12.43 2.32
CA ALA A 228 21.83 -13.18 2.97
C ALA A 228 21.43 -14.63 3.29
N GLY A 229 20.13 -14.89 3.49
CA GLY A 229 19.55 -16.23 3.60
C GLY A 229 19.47 -16.97 2.26
N GLY A 230 19.54 -16.26 1.12
CA GLY A 230 19.54 -16.83 -0.24
C GLY A 230 18.33 -16.46 -1.10
N CYS A 231 17.24 -15.95 -0.54
CA CYS A 231 16.06 -15.52 -1.30
C CYS A 231 16.27 -14.15 -1.93
N LYS A 232 16.02 -14.05 -3.23
CA LYS A 232 16.09 -12.79 -4.00
C LYS A 232 14.71 -12.24 -4.37
N ASN A 233 13.65 -13.02 -4.19
CA ASN A 233 12.28 -12.62 -4.47
C ASN A 233 11.70 -11.91 -3.24
N ILE A 234 11.94 -10.61 -3.11
CA ILE A 234 11.59 -9.83 -1.92
C ILE A 234 10.65 -8.70 -2.31
N LEU A 235 9.58 -8.54 -1.55
CA LEU A 235 8.60 -7.45 -1.63
C LEU A 235 8.68 -6.64 -0.33
N LEU A 236 8.51 -5.33 -0.43
CA LEU A 236 8.42 -4.44 0.74
C LEU A 236 7.05 -3.80 0.80
N THR A 237 6.41 -3.83 1.97
CA THR A 237 5.06 -3.31 2.15
C THR A 237 5.02 -2.11 3.09
N GLU A 238 4.57 -0.95 2.58
CA GLU A 238 4.21 0.22 3.39
C GLU A 238 2.84 0.02 4.03
N ARG A 239 2.70 0.42 5.31
CA ARG A 239 1.47 0.26 6.09
C ARG A 239 1.22 1.35 7.15
N GLY A 240 1.87 2.48 7.01
CA GLY A 240 1.76 3.61 7.93
C GLY A 240 2.81 3.63 9.03
N THR A 241 2.89 4.77 9.69
CA THR A 241 3.88 5.09 10.72
C THR A 241 3.19 5.70 11.93
N PHE A 242 3.68 5.40 13.13
CA PHE A 242 3.24 6.00 14.39
C PHE A 242 3.65 7.46 14.52
N PHE A 243 2.74 8.25 15.14
CA PHE A 243 3.07 9.53 15.78
C PHE A 243 2.61 9.57 17.26
N GLY A 244 2.31 8.39 17.85
CA GLY A 244 2.00 8.26 19.27
C GLY A 244 0.57 8.61 19.69
N TYR A 245 -0.31 9.03 18.78
CA TYR A 245 -1.66 9.52 19.09
C TYR A 245 -2.81 8.62 18.60
N GLY A 246 -2.52 7.34 18.37
CA GLY A 246 -3.52 6.33 18.03
C GLY A 246 -3.84 6.18 16.55
N ASP A 247 -3.71 7.22 15.74
CA ASP A 247 -3.83 7.13 14.29
C ASP A 247 -2.46 6.87 13.64
N LEU A 248 -2.46 6.12 12.53
CA LEU A 248 -1.29 5.96 11.69
C LEU A 248 -1.29 7.02 10.59
N VAL A 249 -0.10 7.42 10.15
CA VAL A 249 0.10 8.35 9.05
C VAL A 249 0.88 7.65 7.94
N VAL A 250 0.38 7.73 6.72
CA VAL A 250 1.12 7.29 5.54
C VAL A 250 1.82 8.49 4.92
N ASP A 251 3.13 8.48 5.00
CA ASP A 251 3.95 9.39 4.21
C ASP A 251 4.20 8.77 2.84
N MET A 252 3.59 9.32 1.78
CA MET A 252 3.74 8.79 0.42
C MET A 252 5.18 8.82 -0.09
N ARG A 253 6.07 9.63 0.50
CA ARG A 253 7.51 9.61 0.21
C ARG A 253 8.18 8.31 0.64
N ASN A 254 7.61 7.58 1.60
CA ASN A 254 8.10 6.26 1.98
C ASN A 254 8.10 5.28 0.80
N LEU A 255 7.15 5.39 -0.11
CA LEU A 255 7.07 4.55 -1.30
C LEU A 255 8.29 4.76 -2.21
N PHE A 256 8.74 6.01 -2.34
CA PHE A 256 9.98 6.34 -3.04
C PHE A 256 11.20 5.74 -2.32
N TRP A 257 11.32 5.94 -1.00
CA TRP A 257 12.47 5.42 -0.22
C TRP A 257 12.52 3.87 -0.22
N LEU A 258 11.39 3.20 -0.10
CA LEU A 258 11.32 1.74 -0.19
C LEU A 258 11.81 1.23 -1.55
N ARG A 259 11.48 1.94 -2.63
CA ARG A 259 11.90 1.59 -3.99
C ARG A 259 13.42 1.67 -4.20
N GLN A 260 14.15 2.45 -3.40
CA GLN A 260 15.61 2.50 -3.41
C GLN A 260 16.26 1.13 -3.14
N SER A 261 15.56 0.23 -2.47
CA SER A 261 16.00 -1.17 -2.30
C SER A 261 16.11 -1.93 -3.64
N GLY A 262 15.37 -1.49 -4.66
CA GLY A 262 15.15 -2.21 -5.91
C GLY A 262 14.10 -3.33 -5.83
N CYS A 263 13.46 -3.51 -4.67
CA CYS A 263 12.36 -4.44 -4.49
C CYS A 263 11.04 -3.85 -4.96
N PRO A 264 10.07 -4.65 -5.43
CA PRO A 264 8.69 -4.20 -5.61
C PRO A 264 8.10 -3.65 -4.30
N VAL A 265 7.37 -2.54 -4.42
CA VAL A 265 6.73 -1.86 -3.29
C VAL A 265 5.24 -2.13 -3.30
N ILE A 266 4.76 -2.68 -2.20
CA ILE A 266 3.34 -2.98 -1.96
C ILE A 266 2.77 -1.95 -0.99
N PHE A 267 1.56 -1.50 -1.24
CA PHE A 267 0.81 -0.66 -0.31
C PHE A 267 -0.27 -1.45 0.40
N ASP A 268 -0.23 -1.47 1.72
CA ASP A 268 -1.27 -2.06 2.56
C ASP A 268 -2.36 -1.03 2.83
N ALA A 269 -3.46 -1.14 2.11
CA ALA A 269 -4.56 -0.20 2.16
C ALA A 269 -5.37 -0.30 3.47
N THR A 270 -5.42 -1.49 4.08
CA THR A 270 -6.25 -1.76 5.26
C THR A 270 -5.55 -1.48 6.58
N HIS A 271 -4.29 -1.88 6.72
CA HIS A 271 -3.56 -1.58 7.95
C HIS A 271 -3.07 -0.11 8.03
N SER A 272 -3.03 0.61 6.91
CA SER A 272 -2.71 2.04 6.88
C SER A 272 -3.78 2.92 7.55
N VAL A 273 -5.01 2.42 7.69
CA VAL A 273 -6.12 3.12 8.34
C VAL A 273 -6.45 2.56 9.73
N GLN A 274 -5.61 1.66 10.24
CA GLN A 274 -5.75 1.06 11.56
C GLN A 274 -5.53 2.10 12.67
N ARG A 275 -6.28 1.98 13.74
CA ARG A 275 -6.08 2.68 15.02
C ARG A 275 -5.67 1.65 16.06
N PRO A 276 -4.38 1.40 16.25
CA PRO A 276 -3.92 0.42 17.21
C PRO A 276 -4.48 0.69 18.60
N SER A 277 -5.07 -0.32 19.24
CA SER A 277 -5.73 -0.19 20.55
C SER A 277 -6.88 0.83 20.61
N GLY A 278 -7.41 1.28 19.46
CA GLY A 278 -8.44 2.33 19.41
C GLY A 278 -9.78 1.96 20.04
N LEU A 279 -10.02 0.67 20.29
CA LEU A 279 -11.18 0.13 20.99
C LEU A 279 -10.82 -0.44 22.38
N GLY A 280 -9.68 -0.03 22.96
CA GLY A 280 -9.19 -0.55 24.23
C GLY A 280 -8.59 -1.95 24.12
N SER A 281 -9.40 -2.99 24.10
CA SER A 281 -8.96 -4.39 23.98
C SER A 281 -8.74 -4.87 22.53
N ALA A 282 -9.10 -4.06 21.53
CA ALA A 282 -8.98 -4.37 20.11
C ALA A 282 -8.52 -3.16 19.30
N SER A 283 -8.00 -3.42 18.11
CA SER A 283 -7.69 -2.36 17.14
C SER A 283 -8.99 -1.78 16.57
N GLY A 284 -9.08 -0.46 16.55
CA GLY A 284 -10.04 0.27 15.74
C GLY A 284 -9.53 0.52 14.34
N GLY A 285 -10.32 1.17 13.51
CA GLY A 285 -9.94 1.55 12.15
C GLY A 285 -10.90 2.53 11.52
N ARG A 286 -10.47 3.05 10.38
CA ARG A 286 -11.22 4.02 9.57
C ARG A 286 -11.26 3.57 8.12
N ARG A 287 -12.04 2.48 7.85
CA ARG A 287 -12.13 1.89 6.50
C ARG A 287 -12.58 2.90 5.42
N GLU A 288 -13.24 3.98 5.81
CA GLU A 288 -13.65 5.06 4.90
C GLU A 288 -12.47 5.73 4.19
N PHE A 289 -11.27 5.68 4.76
CA PHE A 289 -10.05 6.22 4.14
C PHE A 289 -9.31 5.24 3.24
N VAL A 290 -9.71 3.97 3.19
CA VAL A 290 -9.09 2.97 2.29
C VAL A 290 -9.09 3.42 0.84
N PRO A 291 -10.23 3.88 0.25
CA PRO A 291 -10.23 4.33 -1.15
C PRO A 291 -9.35 5.55 -1.41
N LEU A 292 -9.24 6.45 -0.42
CA LEU A 292 -8.43 7.66 -0.52
C LEU A 292 -6.94 7.32 -0.55
N LEU A 293 -6.47 6.55 0.44
CA LEU A 293 -5.06 6.20 0.56
C LEU A 293 -4.61 5.25 -0.55
N LEU A 294 -5.49 4.33 -0.97
CA LEU A 294 -5.22 3.45 -2.11
C LEU A 294 -4.97 4.25 -3.39
N ARG A 295 -5.83 5.23 -3.71
CA ARG A 295 -5.62 6.11 -4.87
C ARG A 295 -4.30 6.85 -4.80
N ALA A 296 -3.99 7.43 -3.63
CA ALA A 296 -2.75 8.17 -3.44
C ALA A 296 -1.51 7.29 -3.62
N ALA A 297 -1.52 6.08 -3.07
CA ALA A 297 -0.41 5.13 -3.19
C ALA A 297 -0.22 4.63 -4.63
N VAL A 298 -1.31 4.30 -5.33
CA VAL A 298 -1.23 3.88 -6.74
C VAL A 298 -0.74 5.04 -7.61
N ALA A 299 -1.21 6.27 -7.37
CA ALA A 299 -0.72 7.46 -8.06
C ALA A 299 0.76 7.75 -7.77
N ALA A 300 1.25 7.42 -6.58
CA ALA A 300 2.67 7.48 -6.22
C ALA A 300 3.50 6.34 -6.84
N GLY A 301 2.89 5.33 -7.46
CA GLY A 301 3.57 4.32 -8.27
C GLY A 301 3.97 3.04 -7.54
N VAL A 302 3.08 2.44 -6.76
CA VAL A 302 3.31 1.11 -6.17
C VAL A 302 3.21 -0.02 -7.20
N ASP A 303 3.83 -1.16 -6.89
CA ASP A 303 3.84 -2.35 -7.74
C ASP A 303 2.74 -3.35 -7.35
N GLY A 304 2.13 -3.16 -6.20
CA GLY A 304 1.02 -3.98 -5.74
C GLY A 304 0.26 -3.40 -4.56
N ILE A 305 -0.82 -4.07 -4.25
CA ILE A 305 -1.78 -3.69 -3.22
C ILE A 305 -1.95 -4.87 -2.28
N PHE A 306 -1.93 -4.59 -0.99
CA PHE A 306 -2.36 -5.53 0.04
C PHE A 306 -3.66 -5.02 0.66
N MET A 307 -4.66 -5.91 0.84
CA MET A 307 -5.89 -5.57 1.55
C MET A 307 -6.47 -6.78 2.28
N GLU A 308 -6.96 -6.55 3.48
CA GLU A 308 -7.78 -7.53 4.19
C GLU A 308 -9.25 -7.36 3.81
N VAL A 309 -9.89 -8.48 3.49
CA VAL A 309 -11.25 -8.54 2.92
C VAL A 309 -12.09 -9.52 3.71
N HIS A 310 -13.35 -9.16 3.94
CA HIS A 310 -14.30 -10.05 4.61
C HIS A 310 -15.69 -9.89 3.97
N PRO A 311 -16.51 -10.97 3.84
CA PRO A 311 -17.88 -10.84 3.36
C PRO A 311 -18.72 -9.86 4.18
N GLU A 312 -18.60 -9.94 5.51
CA GLU A 312 -19.27 -9.09 6.48
C GLU A 312 -18.26 -8.57 7.54
N PRO A 313 -17.50 -7.50 7.26
CA PRO A 313 -16.41 -7.03 8.11
C PRO A 313 -16.81 -6.79 9.59
N ASP A 314 -18.05 -6.39 9.82
CA ASP A 314 -18.53 -6.11 11.20
C ASP A 314 -18.75 -7.37 12.03
N LYS A 315 -18.75 -8.56 11.41
CA LYS A 315 -18.80 -9.87 12.07
C LYS A 315 -17.43 -10.54 12.19
N ALA A 316 -16.39 -9.94 11.63
CA ALA A 316 -15.05 -10.50 11.60
C ALA A 316 -14.46 -10.64 13.01
N LEU A 317 -13.79 -11.77 13.27
CA LEU A 317 -13.15 -12.06 14.56
C LEU A 317 -11.85 -11.26 14.79
N SER A 318 -11.35 -10.59 13.75
CA SER A 318 -10.12 -9.81 13.79
C SER A 318 -10.21 -8.62 12.82
N ASP A 319 -9.74 -7.44 13.27
CA ASP A 319 -9.52 -6.21 12.47
C ASP A 319 -10.73 -5.75 11.62
N GLY A 320 -11.94 -6.16 11.97
CA GLY A 320 -13.18 -5.81 11.27
C GLY A 320 -13.29 -4.34 10.85
N PRO A 321 -13.01 -3.36 11.73
CA PRO A 321 -13.11 -1.93 11.40
C PRO A 321 -12.22 -1.47 10.24
N ASN A 322 -11.18 -2.23 9.87
CA ASN A 322 -10.26 -1.88 8.79
C ASN A 322 -10.57 -2.61 7.49
N MET A 323 -11.20 -3.78 7.57
CA MET A 323 -11.37 -4.66 6.41
C MET A 323 -12.32 -4.07 5.36
N VAL A 324 -12.00 -4.37 4.11
CA VAL A 324 -12.83 -4.04 2.95
C VAL A 324 -13.96 -5.06 2.83
N PRO A 325 -15.23 -4.64 2.68
CA PRO A 325 -16.30 -5.55 2.30
C PRO A 325 -15.99 -6.22 0.96
N LEU A 326 -16.16 -7.54 0.86
CA LEU A 326 -15.89 -8.28 -0.38
C LEU A 326 -16.63 -7.71 -1.58
N SER A 327 -17.87 -7.24 -1.37
CA SER A 327 -18.70 -6.61 -2.40
C SER A 327 -18.12 -5.31 -3.00
N PHE A 328 -17.18 -4.66 -2.30
CA PHE A 328 -16.57 -3.40 -2.73
C PHE A 328 -15.21 -3.57 -3.41
N VAL A 329 -14.64 -4.78 -3.37
CA VAL A 329 -13.28 -5.06 -3.89
C VAL A 329 -13.17 -4.82 -5.39
N ALA A 330 -14.16 -5.25 -6.17
CA ALA A 330 -14.14 -5.11 -7.64
C ALA A 330 -14.00 -3.64 -8.06
N GLU A 331 -14.77 -2.75 -7.44
CA GLU A 331 -14.73 -1.30 -7.73
C GLU A 331 -13.38 -0.70 -7.36
N LEU A 332 -12.84 -1.03 -6.18
CA LEU A 332 -11.53 -0.54 -5.74
C LEU A 332 -10.39 -1.00 -6.67
N LEU A 333 -10.40 -2.26 -7.08
CA LEU A 333 -9.35 -2.80 -7.96
C LEU A 333 -9.46 -2.27 -9.38
N ALA A 334 -10.68 -2.07 -9.91
CA ALA A 334 -10.89 -1.44 -11.22
C ALA A 334 -10.31 -0.01 -11.24
N MET A 335 -10.66 0.80 -10.24
CA MET A 335 -10.11 2.14 -10.05
C MET A 335 -8.58 2.12 -9.96
N ALA A 336 -8.02 1.23 -9.16
CA ALA A 336 -6.57 1.11 -8.98
C ALA A 336 -5.86 0.71 -10.28
N LYS A 337 -6.42 -0.21 -11.06
CA LYS A 337 -5.90 -0.62 -12.38
C LYS A 337 -5.84 0.55 -13.36
N GLU A 338 -6.90 1.35 -13.45
CA GLU A 338 -6.94 2.52 -14.33
C GLU A 338 -5.88 3.57 -13.94
N LEU A 339 -5.78 3.88 -12.66
CA LEU A 339 -4.76 4.80 -12.15
C LEU A 339 -3.34 4.28 -12.42
N HIS A 340 -3.09 3.00 -12.18
CA HIS A 340 -1.80 2.38 -12.47
C HIS A 340 -1.43 2.49 -13.95
N ALA A 341 -2.38 2.25 -14.85
CA ALA A 341 -2.16 2.37 -16.28
C ALA A 341 -1.79 3.82 -16.70
N VAL A 342 -2.36 4.83 -16.03
CA VAL A 342 -1.98 6.23 -16.25
C VAL A 342 -0.56 6.49 -15.76
N VAL A 343 -0.25 6.11 -14.51
CA VAL A 343 1.08 6.34 -13.90
C VAL A 343 2.19 5.68 -14.72
N ARG A 344 1.98 4.44 -15.18
CA ARG A 344 2.96 3.71 -16.00
C ARG A 344 3.34 4.43 -17.29
N LYS A 345 2.44 5.18 -17.93
CA LYS A 345 2.74 5.97 -19.14
C LYS A 345 3.79 7.05 -18.87
N PHE A 346 3.90 7.54 -17.65
CA PHE A 346 4.86 8.59 -17.27
C PHE A 346 6.15 8.03 -16.66
N CYS A 347 6.13 6.80 -16.12
CA CYS A 347 7.30 6.17 -15.50
C CYS A 347 8.12 5.28 -16.47
N GLN A 348 7.67 5.07 -17.70
CA GLN A 348 8.33 4.22 -18.71
C GLN A 348 9.15 5.01 -19.74
N ARG A 349 9.42 6.29 -19.48
CA ARG A 349 10.23 7.12 -20.41
C ARG A 349 11.68 7.16 -19.98
#